data_016a4a5d8647c4d307570e3e97f46a1f
#
_entry.id   016a4a5d8647c4d307570e3e97f46a1f
#
_cell.length_a   1.000
_cell.length_b   1.000
_cell.length_c   1.000
_cell.angle_alpha   90.00
_cell.angle_beta   90.00
_cell.angle_gamma   90.00
#
_symmetry.space_group_name_H-M   'P 1'
#
loop_
_entity.id
_entity.type
_entity.pdbx_description
1 polymer ?
#
loop_
_entity_poly.entity_id
_entity_poly.type
_entity_poly.pdbx_seq_one_letter_code
_entity_poly.pdbx_strand_id
1 'polypeptide(L)'
;MEFINLLLLLLMGHFLGDFALQNGRMAREKCPGPNHSLPWGHWLTAHGAIHGLIVALLTGIPLLGLAEWLVHMLIDWGKCRNLYRLPVDQSLHLASKAIWALLALVVFAV
;
A
#
# COMPACT_ATOMS: atom_id res chain seq x y z
N MET A 1 -1.97 -21.49 -4.13
CA MET A 1 -1.30 -21.06 -2.89
C MET A 1 -2.34 -20.93 -1.80
N GLU A 2 -2.05 -21.36 -0.61
CA GLU A 2 -3.03 -21.24 0.48
C GLU A 2 -3.09 -19.82 1.03
N PHE A 3 -4.21 -19.48 1.67
CA PHE A 3 -4.48 -18.14 2.17
C PHE A 3 -3.39 -17.60 3.10
N ILE A 4 -2.96 -18.41 4.09
CA ILE A 4 -1.96 -17.97 5.06
C ILE A 4 -0.62 -17.66 4.38
N ASN A 5 -0.19 -18.49 3.45
CA ASN A 5 1.07 -18.25 2.74
C ASN A 5 1.01 -16.97 1.91
N LEU A 6 -0.08 -16.75 1.19
CA LEU A 6 -0.24 -15.54 0.41
C LEU A 6 -0.34 -14.30 1.30
N LEU A 7 -1.11 -14.40 2.39
CA LEU A 7 -1.22 -13.30 3.35
C LEU A 7 0.13 -12.92 3.95
N LEU A 8 0.94 -13.92 4.34
CA LEU A 8 2.27 -13.66 4.88
C LEU A 8 3.16 -12.93 3.87
N LEU A 9 3.12 -13.34 2.60
CA LEU A 9 3.88 -12.66 1.55
C LEU A 9 3.41 -11.21 1.38
N LEU A 10 2.11 -10.99 1.38
CA LEU A 10 1.55 -9.65 1.24
C LEU A 10 1.90 -8.75 2.44
N LEU A 11 1.89 -9.31 3.65
CA LEU A 11 2.29 -8.56 4.85
C LEU A 11 3.78 -8.21 4.82
N MET A 12 4.63 -9.15 4.45
CA MET A 12 6.07 -8.88 4.29
C MET A 12 6.31 -7.83 3.21
N GLY A 13 5.59 -7.92 2.09
CA GLY A 13 5.67 -6.92 1.03
C GLY A 13 5.21 -5.54 1.49
N HIS A 14 4.17 -5.48 2.32
CA HIS A 14 3.68 -4.22 2.89
C HIS A 14 4.77 -3.55 3.73
N PHE A 15 5.40 -4.28 4.64
CA PHE A 15 6.46 -3.72 5.48
C PHE A 15 7.69 -3.31 4.66
N LEU A 16 8.02 -4.06 3.62
CA LEU A 16 9.08 -3.67 2.70
C LEU A 16 8.77 -2.31 2.04
N GLY A 17 7.55 -2.14 1.53
CA GLY A 17 7.14 -0.92 0.85
C GLY A 17 7.00 0.27 1.77
N ASP A 18 6.41 0.07 2.96
CA ASP A 18 6.11 1.18 3.87
C ASP A 18 7.34 1.66 4.66
N PHE A 19 8.31 0.80 4.88
CA PHE A 19 9.44 1.16 5.74
C PHE A 19 10.79 1.10 5.01
N ALA A 20 11.14 -0.01 4.40
CA ALA A 20 12.46 -0.14 3.77
C ALA A 20 12.56 0.64 2.45
N LEU A 21 11.53 0.65 1.63
CA LEU A 21 11.53 1.34 0.33
C LEU A 21 10.98 2.77 0.41
N GLN A 22 10.49 3.20 1.57
CA GLN A 22 10.06 4.57 1.78
C GLN A 22 11.14 5.34 2.51
N ASN A 23 11.86 6.23 1.80
CA ASN A 23 12.86 7.10 2.45
C ASN A 23 12.16 8.23 3.22
N GLY A 24 12.94 8.96 4.06
CA GLY A 24 12.40 10.02 4.89
C GLY A 24 11.76 11.16 4.10
N ARG A 25 12.28 11.47 2.90
CA ARG A 25 11.70 12.48 2.02
C ARG A 25 10.31 12.05 1.54
N MET A 26 10.19 10.83 1.03
CA MET A 26 8.90 10.30 0.55
C MET A 26 7.88 10.23 1.68
N ALA A 27 8.30 9.78 2.87
CA ALA A 27 7.41 9.69 4.03
C ALA A 27 6.83 11.05 4.42
N ARG A 28 7.64 12.10 4.32
CA ARG A 28 7.23 13.47 4.66
C ARG A 28 6.49 14.14 3.50
N GLU A 29 7.04 14.06 2.28
CA GLU A 29 6.57 14.86 1.15
C GLU A 29 5.38 14.23 0.41
N LYS A 30 4.98 13.02 0.73
CA LYS A 30 3.74 12.45 0.20
C LYS A 30 2.49 13.08 0.81
N CYS A 31 2.66 13.91 1.85
CA CYS A 31 1.60 14.72 2.42
C CYS A 31 1.80 16.19 2.04
N PRO A 32 0.71 17.00 1.92
CA PRO A 32 0.85 18.42 1.62
C PRO A 32 1.69 19.15 2.67
N GLY A 33 2.51 20.09 2.23
CA GLY A 33 3.36 20.86 3.12
C GLY A 33 4.30 21.79 2.35
N PRO A 34 4.99 22.70 3.06
CA PRO A 34 5.92 23.63 2.45
C PRO A 34 7.27 22.98 2.14
N ASN A 35 8.03 23.60 1.23
CA ASN A 35 9.42 23.24 0.91
C ASN A 35 9.57 21.81 0.37
N HIS A 36 8.57 21.32 -0.35
CA HIS A 36 8.65 20.01 -1.00
C HIS A 36 9.45 20.10 -2.30
N SER A 37 10.26 19.07 -2.59
CA SER A 37 11.04 18.98 -3.83
C SER A 37 10.15 18.78 -5.04
N LEU A 38 9.01 18.08 -4.88
CA LEU A 38 8.00 17.83 -5.91
C LEU A 38 6.62 18.07 -5.31
N PRO A 39 5.58 18.30 -6.13
CA PRO A 39 4.22 18.32 -5.63
C PRO A 39 3.93 17.02 -4.86
N TRP A 40 3.27 17.14 -3.72
CA TRP A 40 3.00 15.99 -2.83
C TRP A 40 2.33 14.82 -3.53
N GLY A 41 1.48 15.10 -4.52
CA GLY A 41 0.79 14.06 -5.27
C GLY A 41 1.74 13.14 -6.05
N HIS A 42 2.91 13.63 -6.47
CA HIS A 42 3.91 12.80 -7.12
C HIS A 42 4.48 11.76 -6.15
N TRP A 43 4.82 12.18 -4.94
CA TRP A 43 5.35 11.27 -3.93
C TRP A 43 4.30 10.27 -3.46
N LEU A 44 3.07 10.72 -3.24
CA LEU A 44 1.98 9.85 -2.84
C LEU A 44 1.70 8.80 -3.92
N THR A 45 1.64 9.23 -5.18
CA THR A 45 1.43 8.33 -6.32
C THR A 45 2.56 7.32 -6.45
N ALA A 46 3.82 7.77 -6.35
CA ALA A 46 4.98 6.88 -6.45
C ALA A 46 5.00 5.85 -5.32
N HIS A 47 4.72 6.27 -4.09
CA HIS A 47 4.67 5.36 -2.94
C HIS A 47 3.55 4.32 -3.11
N GLY A 48 2.38 4.76 -3.53
CA GLY A 48 1.27 3.85 -3.81
C GLY A 48 1.59 2.87 -4.93
N ALA A 49 2.29 3.34 -5.98
CA ALA A 49 2.70 2.48 -7.10
C ALA A 49 3.67 1.37 -6.66
N ILE A 50 4.56 1.66 -5.71
CA ILE A 50 5.46 0.64 -5.15
C ILE A 50 4.62 -0.48 -4.52
N HIS A 51 3.64 -0.13 -3.70
CA HIS A 51 2.76 -1.11 -3.07
C HIS A 51 1.91 -1.88 -4.08
N GLY A 52 1.37 -1.17 -5.07
CA GLY A 52 0.61 -1.81 -6.14
C GLY A 52 1.44 -2.82 -6.91
N LEU A 53 2.68 -2.47 -7.24
CA LEU A 53 3.59 -3.37 -7.93
C LEU A 53 3.90 -4.62 -7.09
N ILE A 54 4.15 -4.44 -5.79
CA ILE A 54 4.42 -5.55 -4.88
C ILE A 54 3.23 -6.52 -4.86
N VAL A 55 2.00 -6.01 -4.71
CA VAL A 55 0.80 -6.86 -4.71
C VAL A 55 0.62 -7.56 -6.06
N ALA A 56 0.82 -6.85 -7.16
CA ALA A 56 0.71 -7.43 -8.50
C ALA A 56 1.70 -8.59 -8.69
N LEU A 57 2.94 -8.40 -8.26
CA LEU A 57 3.98 -9.42 -8.38
C LEU A 57 3.70 -10.62 -7.49
N LEU A 58 3.29 -10.40 -6.24
CA LEU A 58 3.06 -11.48 -5.29
C LEU A 58 1.81 -12.29 -5.58
N THR A 59 0.75 -11.65 -6.09
CA THR A 59 -0.49 -12.36 -6.46
C THR A 59 -0.48 -12.87 -7.89
N GLY A 60 0.35 -12.28 -8.75
CA GLY A 60 0.30 -12.53 -10.19
C GLY A 60 -0.90 -11.86 -10.87
N ILE A 61 -1.60 -10.96 -10.19
CA ILE A 61 -2.82 -10.34 -10.69
C ILE A 61 -2.65 -8.82 -10.74
N PRO A 62 -2.33 -8.25 -11.93
CA PRO A 62 -2.15 -6.80 -12.06
C PRO A 62 -3.35 -5.98 -11.60
N LEU A 63 -4.56 -6.51 -11.75
CA LEU A 63 -5.77 -5.81 -11.32
C LEU A 63 -5.81 -5.61 -9.81
N LEU A 64 -5.34 -6.60 -9.04
CA LEU A 64 -5.21 -6.44 -7.58
C LEU A 64 -4.11 -5.45 -7.23
N GLY A 65 -3.05 -5.39 -8.03
CA GLY A 65 -2.03 -4.36 -7.89
C GLY A 65 -2.59 -2.96 -8.09
N LEU A 66 -3.44 -2.77 -9.09
CA LEU A 66 -4.12 -1.50 -9.31
C LEU A 66 -5.04 -1.14 -8.13
N ALA A 67 -5.80 -2.11 -7.64
CA ALA A 67 -6.67 -1.90 -6.47
C ALA A 67 -5.86 -1.48 -5.25
N GLU A 68 -4.73 -2.15 -4.99
CA GLU A 68 -3.82 -1.75 -3.91
C GLU A 68 -3.29 -0.35 -4.09
N TRP A 69 -2.86 -0.01 -5.31
CA TRP A 69 -2.34 1.32 -5.62
C TRP A 69 -3.33 2.41 -5.20
N LEU A 70 -4.60 2.26 -5.62
CA LEU A 70 -5.64 3.25 -5.33
C LEU A 70 -6.01 3.27 -3.84
N VAL A 71 -6.19 2.11 -3.23
CA VAL A 71 -6.54 2.00 -1.81
C VAL A 71 -5.41 2.50 -0.92
N HIS A 72 -4.17 2.18 -1.28
CA HIS A 72 -2.99 2.63 -0.53
C HIS A 72 -2.91 4.15 -0.50
N MET A 73 -3.10 4.79 -1.67
CA MET A 73 -3.11 6.25 -1.76
C MET A 73 -4.23 6.86 -0.92
N LEU A 74 -5.41 6.24 -0.94
CA LEU A 74 -6.56 6.73 -0.19
C LEU A 74 -6.32 6.64 1.32
N ILE A 75 -5.79 5.53 1.80
CA ILE A 75 -5.48 5.35 3.23
C ILE A 75 -4.41 6.35 3.67
N ASP A 76 -3.33 6.47 2.92
CA ASP A 76 -2.25 7.43 3.23
C ASP A 76 -2.77 8.87 3.20
N TRP A 77 -3.64 9.20 2.25
CA TRP A 77 -4.26 10.51 2.18
C TRP A 77 -5.06 10.82 3.44
N GLY A 78 -5.83 9.85 3.95
CA GLY A 78 -6.58 10.02 5.19
C GLY A 78 -5.68 10.32 6.37
N LYS A 79 -4.52 9.62 6.47
CA LYS A 79 -3.53 9.90 7.50
C LYS A 79 -2.91 11.29 7.32
N CYS A 80 -2.59 11.69 6.09
CA CYS A 80 -2.08 13.03 5.80
C CYS A 80 -3.05 14.14 6.26
N ARG A 81 -4.35 13.86 6.21
CA ARG A 81 -5.39 14.78 6.67
C ARG A 81 -5.70 14.68 8.15
N ASN A 82 -4.92 13.90 8.89
CA ASN A 82 -5.07 13.70 10.32
C ASN A 82 -6.41 13.08 10.72
N LEU A 83 -7.03 12.28 9.84
CA LEU A 83 -8.27 11.58 10.16
C LEU A 83 -8.02 10.42 11.12
N TYR A 84 -6.79 9.89 11.14
CA TYR A 84 -6.37 8.82 12.05
C TYR A 84 -4.85 8.82 12.18
N ARG A 85 -4.35 8.14 13.20
CA ARG A 85 -2.92 8.00 13.49
C ARG A 85 -2.35 6.71 12.93
N LEU A 86 -1.04 6.53 13.09
CA LEU A 86 -0.30 5.40 12.54
C LEU A 86 -0.90 4.02 12.87
N PRO A 87 -1.33 3.72 14.11
CA PRO A 87 -1.91 2.39 14.40
C PRO A 87 -3.14 2.08 13.54
N VAL A 88 -4.03 3.06 13.34
CA VAL A 88 -5.22 2.87 12.50
C VAL A 88 -4.82 2.79 11.03
N ASP A 89 -3.91 3.66 10.58
CA ASP A 89 -3.35 3.64 9.23
C ASP A 89 -2.79 2.24 8.89
N GLN A 90 -1.93 1.70 9.75
CA GLN A 90 -1.34 0.39 9.52
C GLN A 90 -2.40 -0.72 9.56
N SER A 91 -3.38 -0.61 10.47
CA SER A 91 -4.47 -1.59 10.53
C SER A 91 -5.30 -1.63 9.24
N LEU A 92 -5.56 -0.46 8.64
CA LEU A 92 -6.29 -0.38 7.37
C LEU A 92 -5.48 -1.00 6.24
N HIS A 93 -4.17 -0.75 6.18
CA HIS A 93 -3.31 -1.37 5.18
C HIS A 93 -3.27 -2.89 5.33
N LEU A 94 -3.13 -3.40 6.55
CA LEU A 94 -3.09 -4.84 6.80
C LEU A 94 -4.43 -5.50 6.47
N ALA A 95 -5.55 -4.83 6.79
CA ALA A 95 -6.88 -5.32 6.43
C ALA A 95 -7.04 -5.43 4.91
N SER A 96 -6.53 -4.45 4.15
CA SER A 96 -6.58 -4.51 2.69
C SER A 96 -5.82 -5.70 2.13
N LYS A 97 -4.68 -6.07 2.74
CA LYS A 97 -3.90 -7.24 2.32
C LYS A 97 -4.68 -8.54 2.53
N ALA A 98 -5.41 -8.64 3.64
CA ALA A 98 -6.28 -9.81 3.89
C ALA A 98 -7.37 -9.90 2.82
N ILE A 99 -7.95 -8.77 2.41
CA ILE A 99 -8.95 -8.72 1.35
C ILE A 99 -8.34 -9.16 0.02
N TRP A 100 -7.14 -8.67 -0.34
CA TRP A 100 -6.48 -9.07 -1.59
C TRP A 100 -6.15 -10.56 -1.60
N ALA A 101 -5.68 -11.11 -0.48
CA ALA A 101 -5.41 -12.54 -0.38
C ALA A 101 -6.69 -13.37 -0.61
N LEU A 102 -7.79 -12.95 0.01
CA LEU A 102 -9.07 -13.63 -0.14
C LEU A 102 -9.58 -13.56 -1.58
N LEU A 103 -9.55 -12.37 -2.20
CA LEU A 103 -9.98 -12.20 -3.58
C LEU A 103 -9.12 -12.99 -4.55
N ALA A 104 -7.81 -13.01 -4.34
CA ALA A 104 -6.91 -13.78 -5.20
C ALA A 104 -7.27 -15.25 -5.22
N LEU A 105 -7.55 -15.82 -4.05
CA LEU A 105 -7.85 -17.26 -3.94
C LEU A 105 -9.28 -17.62 -4.34
N VAL A 106 -10.26 -16.78 -3.96
CA VAL A 106 -11.67 -17.09 -4.18
C VAL A 106 -12.15 -16.66 -5.57
N VAL A 107 -11.83 -15.44 -5.99
CA VAL A 107 -12.33 -14.90 -7.27
C VAL A 107 -11.41 -15.23 -8.42
N PHE A 108 -10.09 -15.09 -8.24
CA PHE A 108 -9.12 -15.32 -9.30
C PHE A 108 -8.54 -16.74 -9.31
N ALA A 109 -8.83 -17.54 -8.30
CA ALA A 109 -8.39 -18.94 -8.18
C ALA A 109 -6.87 -19.11 -8.32
N VAL A 110 -6.12 -18.25 -7.67
CA VAL A 110 -4.65 -18.30 -7.67
C VAL A 110 -4.10 -19.43 -6.83
#